data_090c271cf68aec616be566ddd2b613b3
#
_entry.id   090c271cf68aec616be566ddd2b613b3
#
_cell.length_a   1.000
_cell.length_b   1.000
_cell.length_c   1.000
_cell.angle_alpha   90.00
_cell.angle_beta   90.00
_cell.angle_gamma   90.00
#
_symmetry.space_group_name_H-M   'P 1'
#
loop_
_entity.id
_entity.type
_entity.pdbx_description
1 polymer ?
#
loop_
_entity_poly.entity_id
_entity_poly.type
_entity_poly.pdbx_seq_one_letter_code
_entity_poly.pdbx_strand_id
1 'polypeptide(L)'
;MKFSIYQVSRRGARLANEDRMGYCYTQDSVLLGLADGMGGHPRGDMAAQLALQTIAAMFQREAKPALDDARAFLRRAILTAHEQIQRYAKTQGLSDYPRTTVVLCVLQKGVAQWAHVGDSRLYYLRNGALLTRTRDHSHAEQRMLRAVRENNPLDATLDGGPVNRNVLYTCLGSSQLPFVEIGVPQSLRSGDVVMLCSDGLWSQLPEATIVRLLSERVLSDAVPEMVELALRQNAVESDNVTALAMEWEAEAEHETTQGVSTEGIRPGVFASTFQSGLPDMQMDELDDAAIERSIAEINEAIRRAAAKK
;
A
#
# COMPACT_ATOMS: atom_id res chain seq x y z
N MET A 1 10.38 -15.18 12.85
CA MET A 1 9.54 -15.22 11.65
C MET A 1 10.41 -15.57 10.45
N LYS A 2 9.90 -16.36 9.53
CA LYS A 2 10.53 -16.64 8.23
C LYS A 2 9.59 -16.18 7.12
N PHE A 3 10.12 -15.54 6.09
CA PHE A 3 9.35 -15.12 4.93
C PHE A 3 10.27 -14.90 3.73
N SER A 4 9.73 -15.09 2.54
CA SER A 4 10.35 -14.68 1.29
C SER A 4 9.67 -13.42 0.79
N ILE A 5 10.43 -12.50 0.22
CA ILE A 5 9.88 -11.26 -0.32
C ILE A 5 10.53 -10.93 -1.66
N TYR A 6 9.73 -10.46 -2.60
CA TYR A 6 10.18 -9.99 -3.89
C TYR A 6 9.43 -8.73 -4.32
N GLN A 7 10.15 -7.78 -4.91
CA GLN A 7 9.58 -6.50 -5.30
C GLN A 7 10.16 -6.01 -6.62
N VAL A 8 9.30 -5.47 -7.48
CA VAL A 8 9.69 -4.88 -8.77
C VAL A 8 8.87 -3.62 -9.00
N SER A 9 9.55 -2.57 -9.48
CA SER A 9 8.90 -1.35 -9.96
C SER A 9 9.49 -0.96 -11.30
N ARG A 10 8.65 -0.58 -12.25
CA ARG A 10 9.01 -0.13 -13.59
C ARG A 10 8.27 1.15 -13.92
N ARG A 11 8.97 2.06 -14.55
CA ARG A 11 8.42 3.36 -14.95
C ARG A 11 7.35 3.25 -16.06
N GLY A 12 7.43 2.20 -16.89
CA GLY A 12 6.61 2.12 -18.09
C GLY A 12 6.92 3.23 -19.11
N ALA A 13 5.89 3.71 -19.77
CA ALA A 13 5.99 4.79 -20.77
C ALA A 13 5.94 6.20 -20.15
N ARG A 14 5.71 6.33 -18.85
CA ARG A 14 5.65 7.61 -18.14
C ARG A 14 7.02 8.30 -18.11
N LEU A 15 7.04 9.62 -17.94
CA LEU A 15 8.30 10.41 -17.81
C LEU A 15 9.00 10.13 -16.48
N ALA A 16 8.26 9.92 -15.42
CA ALA A 16 8.75 9.61 -14.08
C ALA A 16 8.07 8.35 -13.52
N ASN A 17 8.69 7.74 -12.53
CA ASN A 17 8.04 6.72 -11.71
C ASN A 17 7.56 7.38 -10.41
N GLU A 18 6.24 7.52 -10.25
CA GLU A 18 5.61 8.11 -9.07
C GLU A 18 5.20 7.06 -8.04
N ASP A 19 5.31 5.77 -8.39
CA ASP A 19 5.12 4.68 -7.44
C ASP A 19 6.27 4.59 -6.43
N ARG A 20 5.92 4.31 -5.18
CA ARG A 20 6.88 3.95 -4.12
C ARG A 20 6.41 2.69 -3.42
N MET A 21 7.35 1.84 -3.06
CA MET A 21 7.08 0.64 -2.30
C MET A 21 8.24 0.30 -1.39
N GLY A 22 8.00 -0.57 -0.45
CA GLY A 22 9.02 -1.13 0.40
C GLY A 22 8.44 -1.94 1.53
N TYR A 23 9.33 -2.48 2.32
CA TYR A 23 9.01 -3.18 3.54
C TYR A 23 10.00 -2.83 4.64
N CYS A 24 9.57 -2.95 5.86
CA CYS A 24 10.44 -2.89 7.02
C CYS A 24 10.00 -3.93 8.06
N TYR A 25 10.93 -4.36 8.89
CA TYR A 25 10.66 -5.39 9.86
C TYR A 25 11.50 -5.25 11.12
N THR A 26 10.97 -5.80 12.18
CA THR A 26 11.61 -6.05 13.47
C THR A 26 11.74 -7.56 13.69
N GLN A 27 12.06 -7.99 14.90
CA GLN A 27 12.08 -9.41 15.23
C GLN A 27 10.72 -10.10 15.05
N ASP A 28 9.61 -9.42 15.40
CA ASP A 28 8.27 -10.03 15.53
C ASP A 28 7.18 -9.34 14.70
N SER A 29 7.54 -8.38 13.86
CA SER A 29 6.57 -7.65 13.02
C SER A 29 7.18 -7.27 11.68
N VAL A 30 6.38 -7.36 10.61
CA VAL A 30 6.72 -6.90 9.26
C VAL A 30 5.66 -5.92 8.80
N LEU A 31 6.07 -4.81 8.19
CA LEU A 31 5.21 -3.87 7.48
C LEU A 31 5.57 -3.89 6.01
N LEU A 32 4.58 -4.14 5.16
CA LEU A 32 4.64 -3.95 3.72
C LEU A 32 3.90 -2.67 3.37
N GLY A 33 4.40 -1.91 2.40
CA GLY A 33 3.75 -0.69 1.95
C GLY A 33 3.97 -0.39 0.47
N LEU A 34 2.92 0.12 -0.17
CA LEU A 34 2.95 0.62 -1.54
C LEU A 34 2.09 1.88 -1.60
N ALA A 35 2.57 2.87 -2.32
CA ALA A 35 1.90 4.14 -2.60
C ALA A 35 2.10 4.49 -4.06
N ASP A 36 1.02 4.83 -4.74
CA ASP A 36 0.96 5.23 -6.14
C ASP A 36 0.67 6.72 -6.19
N GLY A 37 1.65 7.49 -6.70
CA GLY A 37 1.55 8.93 -6.83
C GLY A 37 0.64 9.32 -7.98
N MET A 38 -0.40 10.10 -7.69
CA MET A 38 -1.44 10.42 -8.69
C MET A 38 -0.91 11.40 -9.73
N GLY A 39 -0.73 10.90 -10.96
CA GLY A 39 -0.46 11.72 -12.14
C GLY A 39 -1.56 12.78 -12.37
N GLY A 40 -1.17 13.94 -12.96
CA GLY A 40 -2.08 15.07 -13.12
C GLY A 40 -2.14 16.03 -11.93
N HIS A 41 -1.58 15.65 -10.78
CA HIS A 41 -1.30 16.54 -9.65
C HIS A 41 0.21 16.78 -9.52
N PRO A 42 0.66 17.94 -8.98
CA PRO A 42 2.07 18.23 -8.84
C PRO A 42 2.71 17.26 -7.83
N ARG A 43 3.88 16.74 -8.18
CA ARG A 43 4.74 15.99 -7.26
C ARG A 43 4.08 14.74 -6.63
N GLY A 44 3.38 13.91 -7.42
CA GLY A 44 2.83 12.62 -6.95
C GLY A 44 3.92 11.70 -6.37
N ASP A 45 5.11 11.71 -6.96
CA ASP A 45 6.32 11.02 -6.48
C ASP A 45 6.68 11.39 -5.03
N MET A 46 6.58 12.70 -4.70
CA MET A 46 6.86 13.21 -3.36
C MET A 46 5.76 12.82 -2.38
N ALA A 47 4.49 12.83 -2.80
CA ALA A 47 3.40 12.39 -1.95
C ALA A 47 3.55 10.91 -1.56
N ALA A 48 3.84 10.04 -2.53
CA ALA A 48 4.05 8.62 -2.31
C ALA A 48 5.27 8.37 -1.40
N GLN A 49 6.37 9.07 -1.64
CA GLN A 49 7.58 8.95 -0.82
C GLN A 49 7.36 9.43 0.61
N LEU A 50 6.78 10.62 0.80
CA LEU A 50 6.53 11.19 2.12
C LEU A 50 5.55 10.31 2.93
N ALA A 51 4.53 9.76 2.26
CA ALA A 51 3.60 8.84 2.90
C ALA A 51 4.33 7.62 3.48
N LEU A 52 5.10 6.91 2.66
CA LEU A 52 5.77 5.68 3.11
C LEU A 52 6.88 5.95 4.11
N GLN A 53 7.63 7.06 3.99
CA GLN A 53 8.64 7.45 4.98
C GLN A 53 8.02 7.74 6.35
N THR A 54 6.92 8.49 6.39
CA THR A 54 6.19 8.80 7.63
C THR A 54 5.71 7.51 8.30
N ILE A 55 5.12 6.60 7.51
CA ILE A 55 4.60 5.32 8.00
C ILE A 55 5.73 4.43 8.54
N ALA A 56 6.86 4.33 7.81
CA ALA A 56 8.01 3.55 8.23
C ALA A 56 8.65 4.10 9.51
N ALA A 57 8.78 5.42 9.64
CA ALA A 57 9.31 6.06 10.85
C ALA A 57 8.42 5.78 12.06
N MET A 58 7.10 5.85 11.90
CA MET A 58 6.14 5.49 12.96
C MET A 58 6.27 4.02 13.34
N PHE A 59 6.38 3.12 12.35
CA PHE A 59 6.55 1.69 12.60
C PHE A 59 7.85 1.40 13.36
N GLN A 60 8.97 2.00 12.96
CA GLN A 60 10.25 1.87 13.65
C GLN A 60 10.17 2.30 15.12
N ARG A 61 9.41 3.35 15.41
CA ARG A 61 9.24 3.86 16.76
C ARG A 61 8.35 2.96 17.62
N GLU A 62 7.27 2.44 17.06
CA GLU A 62 6.22 1.75 17.82
C GLU A 62 6.37 0.22 17.86
N ALA A 63 6.93 -0.41 16.81
CA ALA A 63 7.09 -1.87 16.74
C ALA A 63 8.34 -2.33 17.54
N LYS A 64 8.20 -2.53 18.86
CA LYS A 64 9.30 -2.89 19.77
C LYS A 64 8.93 -4.10 20.66
N PRO A 65 9.09 -5.34 20.18
CA PRO A 65 9.43 -5.80 18.82
C PRO A 65 8.22 -5.93 17.88
N ALA A 66 7.01 -5.71 18.36
CA ALA A 66 5.76 -5.74 17.63
C ALA A 66 4.88 -4.56 18.05
N LEU A 67 3.90 -4.25 17.21
CA LEU A 67 2.88 -3.25 17.54
C LEU A 67 1.90 -3.81 18.60
N ASP A 68 1.45 -2.97 19.51
CA ASP A 68 0.41 -3.32 20.47
C ASP A 68 -0.91 -3.61 19.76
N ASP A 69 -1.31 -2.69 18.87
CA ASP A 69 -2.52 -2.78 18.05
C ASP A 69 -2.21 -2.38 16.60
N ALA A 70 -2.05 -3.38 15.72
CA ALA A 70 -1.76 -3.17 14.30
C ALA A 70 -2.88 -2.41 13.57
N ARG A 71 -4.16 -2.65 13.96
CA ARG A 71 -5.32 -1.98 13.36
C ARG A 71 -5.31 -0.48 13.67
N ALA A 72 -5.12 -0.13 14.94
CA ALA A 72 -5.05 1.26 15.37
C ALA A 72 -3.81 1.96 14.77
N PHE A 73 -2.67 1.27 14.73
CA PHE A 73 -1.45 1.77 14.09
C PHE A 73 -1.69 2.12 12.63
N LEU A 74 -2.20 1.19 11.81
CA LEU A 74 -2.44 1.40 10.39
C LEU A 74 -3.30 2.64 10.13
N ARG A 75 -4.39 2.79 10.90
CA ARG A 75 -5.25 3.97 10.77
C ARG A 75 -4.52 5.27 11.10
N ARG A 76 -3.82 5.33 12.23
CA ARG A 76 -3.06 6.53 12.64
C ARG A 76 -1.97 6.85 11.63
N ALA A 77 -1.19 5.86 11.21
CA ALA A 77 -0.08 6.04 10.29
C ALA A 77 -0.52 6.62 8.94
N ILE A 78 -1.63 6.14 8.38
CA ILE A 78 -2.21 6.66 7.14
C ILE A 78 -2.68 8.12 7.33
N LEU A 79 -3.37 8.42 8.43
CA LEU A 79 -3.84 9.78 8.70
C LEU A 79 -2.69 10.75 8.94
N THR A 80 -1.66 10.32 9.68
CA THR A 80 -0.44 11.13 9.86
C THR A 80 0.28 11.38 8.54
N ALA A 81 0.39 10.36 7.68
CA ALA A 81 0.98 10.53 6.35
C ALA A 81 0.20 11.55 5.50
N HIS A 82 -1.13 11.50 5.53
CA HIS A 82 -1.98 12.49 4.88
C HIS A 82 -1.70 13.92 5.36
N GLU A 83 -1.60 14.13 6.66
CA GLU A 83 -1.29 15.45 7.25
C GLU A 83 0.12 15.93 6.88
N GLN A 84 1.11 15.03 6.83
CA GLN A 84 2.46 15.38 6.42
C GLN A 84 2.51 15.84 4.95
N ILE A 85 1.78 15.19 4.05
CA ILE A 85 1.66 15.64 2.65
C ILE A 85 1.02 17.03 2.58
N GLN A 86 -0.04 17.29 3.33
CA GLN A 86 -0.67 18.61 3.37
C GLN A 86 0.26 19.67 3.95
N ARG A 87 1.02 19.35 4.99
CA ARG A 87 2.01 20.25 5.59
C ARG A 87 3.10 20.59 4.59
N TYR A 88 3.64 19.60 3.90
CA TYR A 88 4.60 19.78 2.82
C TYR A 88 4.07 20.73 1.75
N ALA A 89 2.86 20.52 1.23
CA ALA A 89 2.27 21.39 0.23
C ALA A 89 2.15 22.84 0.69
N LYS A 90 1.72 23.06 1.94
CA LYS A 90 1.62 24.40 2.53
C LYS A 90 2.99 25.07 2.68
N THR A 91 4.00 24.32 3.15
CA THR A 91 5.38 24.85 3.33
C THR A 91 6.01 25.22 2.00
N GLN A 92 5.74 24.43 0.96
CA GLN A 92 6.23 24.70 -0.40
C GLN A 92 5.38 25.72 -1.19
N GLY A 93 4.30 26.23 -0.61
CA GLY A 93 3.42 27.21 -1.26
C GLY A 93 2.70 26.65 -2.50
N LEU A 94 2.44 25.34 -2.54
CA LEU A 94 1.80 24.71 -3.69
C LEU A 94 0.31 25.08 -3.73
N SER A 95 -0.16 25.49 -4.90
CA SER A 95 -1.58 25.81 -5.14
C SER A 95 -2.46 24.58 -5.24
N ASP A 96 -1.93 23.47 -5.77
CA ASP A 96 -2.56 22.15 -5.77
C ASP A 96 -1.71 21.17 -4.97
N TYR A 97 -2.37 20.31 -4.20
CA TYR A 97 -1.69 19.42 -3.26
C TYR A 97 -1.27 18.12 -3.94
N PRO A 98 -0.03 17.67 -3.69
CA PRO A 98 0.42 16.34 -4.10
C PRO A 98 -0.51 15.26 -3.56
N ARG A 99 -0.79 14.24 -4.35
CA ARG A 99 -1.73 13.17 -3.98
C ARG A 99 -1.13 11.81 -4.24
N THR A 100 -1.55 10.85 -3.42
CA THR A 100 -1.13 9.45 -3.58
C THR A 100 -2.19 8.51 -3.02
N THR A 101 -2.21 7.29 -3.53
CA THR A 101 -2.86 6.16 -2.88
C THR A 101 -1.96 5.61 -1.76
N VAL A 102 -2.45 4.68 -0.97
CA VAL A 102 -1.62 3.86 -0.10
C VAL A 102 -2.29 2.53 0.19
N VAL A 103 -1.52 1.46 0.18
CA VAL A 103 -1.91 0.15 0.70
C VAL A 103 -0.81 -0.39 1.60
N LEU A 104 -1.20 -0.83 2.79
CA LEU A 104 -0.30 -1.30 3.85
C LEU A 104 -0.74 -2.66 4.36
N CYS A 105 0.22 -3.51 4.73
CA CYS A 105 -0.03 -4.75 5.45
C CYS A 105 0.97 -4.92 6.59
N VAL A 106 0.47 -5.16 7.80
CA VAL A 106 1.27 -5.56 8.96
C VAL A 106 1.06 -7.04 9.20
N LEU A 107 2.18 -7.77 9.34
CA LEU A 107 2.20 -9.19 9.67
C LEU A 107 2.93 -9.36 11.00
N GLN A 108 2.22 -9.80 12.02
CA GLN A 108 2.76 -10.03 13.36
C GLN A 108 1.89 -11.01 14.15
N LYS A 109 2.47 -11.70 15.12
CA LYS A 109 1.73 -12.60 16.04
C LYS A 109 0.85 -13.62 15.28
N GLY A 110 1.32 -14.08 14.10
CA GLY A 110 0.56 -15.03 13.27
C GLY A 110 -0.69 -14.43 12.59
N VAL A 111 -0.78 -13.10 12.44
CA VAL A 111 -1.93 -12.41 11.84
C VAL A 111 -1.45 -11.40 10.80
N ALA A 112 -2.11 -11.37 9.64
CA ALA A 112 -2.02 -10.29 8.66
C ALA A 112 -3.17 -9.31 8.86
N GLN A 113 -2.84 -8.01 8.97
CA GLN A 113 -3.79 -6.90 9.09
C GLN A 113 -3.41 -5.83 8.07
N TRP A 114 -4.37 -5.36 7.27
CA TRP A 114 -4.11 -4.38 6.23
C TRP A 114 -5.07 -3.20 6.27
N ALA A 115 -4.67 -2.12 5.64
CA ALA A 115 -5.48 -0.93 5.39
C ALA A 115 -5.09 -0.29 4.07
N HIS A 116 -6.03 0.41 3.43
CA HIS A 116 -5.75 1.14 2.19
C HIS A 116 -6.59 2.40 2.03
N VAL A 117 -6.11 3.27 1.13
CA VAL A 117 -6.80 4.45 0.59
C VAL A 117 -6.46 4.53 -0.89
N GLY A 118 -7.46 4.54 -1.76
CA GLY A 118 -7.29 4.56 -3.20
C GLY A 118 -7.56 3.20 -3.84
N ASP A 119 -6.91 2.93 -4.95
CA ASP A 119 -7.09 1.74 -5.80
C ASP A 119 -5.83 0.89 -5.98
N SER A 120 -4.74 1.22 -5.29
CA SER A 120 -3.65 0.26 -5.10
C SER A 120 -4.17 -0.93 -4.29
N ARG A 121 -3.87 -2.14 -4.75
CA ARG A 121 -4.52 -3.36 -4.25
C ARG A 121 -3.60 -4.22 -3.41
N LEU A 122 -4.22 -4.89 -2.43
CA LEU A 122 -3.66 -6.06 -1.75
C LEU A 122 -4.42 -7.30 -2.21
N TYR A 123 -3.67 -8.34 -2.55
CA TYR A 123 -4.14 -9.70 -2.80
C TYR A 123 -3.61 -10.61 -1.69
N TYR A 124 -4.49 -11.42 -1.11
CA TYR A 124 -4.13 -12.41 -0.10
C TYR A 124 -4.54 -13.81 -0.59
N LEU A 125 -3.55 -14.67 -0.78
CA LEU A 125 -3.73 -16.02 -1.32
C LEU A 125 -3.39 -17.07 -0.27
N ARG A 126 -4.08 -18.21 -0.33
CA ARG A 126 -3.81 -19.41 0.45
C ARG A 126 -4.04 -20.66 -0.40
N ASN A 127 -3.08 -21.59 -0.36
CA ASN A 127 -3.15 -22.84 -1.12
C ASN A 127 -3.50 -22.61 -2.61
N GLY A 128 -2.91 -21.59 -3.22
CA GLY A 128 -3.14 -21.25 -4.62
C GLY A 128 -4.48 -20.58 -4.92
N ALA A 129 -5.30 -20.28 -3.92
CA ALA A 129 -6.59 -19.62 -4.11
C ALA A 129 -6.61 -18.21 -3.52
N LEU A 130 -7.27 -17.27 -4.21
CA LEU A 130 -7.52 -15.93 -3.68
C LEU A 130 -8.50 -16.01 -2.52
N LEU A 131 -8.08 -15.64 -1.32
CA LEU A 131 -8.97 -15.53 -0.16
C LEU A 131 -9.66 -14.17 -0.13
N THR A 132 -8.93 -13.11 -0.40
CA THR A 132 -9.48 -11.74 -0.40
C THR A 132 -8.57 -10.79 -1.15
N ARG A 133 -9.12 -9.70 -1.64
CA ARG A 133 -8.42 -8.51 -2.10
C ARG A 133 -9.07 -7.25 -1.58
N THR A 134 -8.36 -6.14 -1.59
CA THR A 134 -8.93 -4.81 -1.33
C THR A 134 -9.87 -4.40 -2.46
N ARG A 135 -10.83 -3.54 -2.14
CA ARG A 135 -11.75 -2.93 -3.11
C ARG A 135 -11.29 -1.53 -3.44
N ASP A 136 -11.39 -1.15 -4.71
CA ASP A 136 -10.95 0.16 -5.15
C ASP A 136 -11.83 1.27 -4.60
N HIS A 137 -11.24 2.32 -4.10
CA HIS A 137 -11.96 3.54 -3.72
C HIS A 137 -12.25 4.41 -4.96
N SER A 138 -12.83 3.80 -6.00
CA SER A 138 -13.20 4.45 -7.24
C SER A 138 -14.72 4.52 -7.41
N HIS A 139 -15.19 5.52 -8.16
CA HIS A 139 -16.61 5.62 -8.49
C HIS A 139 -17.07 4.44 -9.34
N ALA A 140 -16.18 3.86 -10.15
CA ALA A 140 -16.46 2.68 -10.95
C ALA A 140 -16.79 1.46 -10.09
N GLU A 141 -15.97 1.18 -9.08
CA GLU A 141 -16.20 0.07 -8.13
C GLU A 141 -17.50 0.28 -7.35
N GLN A 142 -17.78 1.51 -6.91
CA GLN A 142 -19.04 1.81 -6.22
C GLN A 142 -20.27 1.53 -7.08
N ARG A 143 -20.23 1.91 -8.37
CA ARG A 143 -21.32 1.62 -9.32
C ARG A 143 -21.50 0.13 -9.53
N MET A 144 -20.40 -0.60 -9.72
CA MET A 144 -20.43 -2.06 -9.88
C MET A 144 -21.07 -2.73 -8.65
N LEU A 145 -20.69 -2.33 -7.45
CA LEU A 145 -21.25 -2.88 -6.22
C LEU A 145 -22.75 -2.56 -6.03
N ARG A 146 -23.19 -1.37 -6.45
CA ARG A 146 -24.63 -1.02 -6.47
C ARG A 146 -25.40 -1.89 -7.45
N ALA A 147 -24.90 -2.01 -8.69
CA ALA A 147 -25.50 -2.84 -9.71
C ALA A 147 -25.69 -4.30 -9.26
N VAL A 148 -24.68 -4.87 -8.62
CA VAL A 148 -24.76 -6.23 -8.06
C VAL A 148 -25.77 -6.31 -6.91
N ARG A 149 -25.77 -5.33 -5.98
CA ARG A 149 -26.67 -5.32 -4.81
C ARG A 149 -28.14 -5.17 -5.24
N GLU A 150 -28.41 -4.34 -6.23
CA GLU A 150 -29.75 -4.02 -6.74
C GLU A 150 -30.18 -5.00 -7.83
N ASN A 151 -29.36 -6.00 -8.14
CA ASN A 151 -29.59 -6.98 -9.22
C ASN A 151 -29.95 -6.29 -10.56
N ASN A 152 -29.37 -5.11 -10.82
CA ASN A 152 -29.60 -4.28 -11.97
C ASN A 152 -28.31 -4.07 -12.81
N PRO A 153 -28.01 -4.96 -13.77
CA PRO A 153 -26.79 -4.86 -14.56
C PRO A 153 -26.73 -3.61 -15.46
N LEU A 154 -27.87 -2.95 -15.70
CA LEU A 154 -27.96 -1.70 -16.49
C LEU A 154 -27.43 -0.50 -15.72
N ASP A 155 -27.43 -0.51 -14.40
CA ASP A 155 -26.93 0.60 -13.57
C ASP A 155 -25.42 0.80 -13.68
N ALA A 156 -24.68 -0.24 -14.07
CA ALA A 156 -23.26 -0.13 -14.42
C ALA A 156 -23.01 0.73 -15.67
N THR A 157 -24.05 1.00 -16.48
CA THR A 157 -23.97 1.71 -17.78
C THR A 157 -24.87 2.96 -17.87
N LEU A 158 -25.68 3.28 -16.85
CA LEU A 158 -26.84 4.16 -16.95
C LEU A 158 -26.55 5.67 -17.12
N ASP A 159 -25.31 6.14 -17.05
CA ASP A 159 -24.99 7.55 -17.34
C ASP A 159 -24.31 7.77 -18.70
N GLY A 160 -24.48 6.85 -19.66
CA GLY A 160 -24.17 7.09 -21.08
C GLY A 160 -22.73 7.39 -21.46
N GLY A 161 -21.77 7.29 -20.53
CA GLY A 161 -20.34 7.54 -20.77
C GLY A 161 -19.46 6.37 -20.32
N PRO A 162 -18.26 6.25 -20.88
CA PRO A 162 -17.29 5.29 -20.39
C PRO A 162 -16.98 5.60 -18.93
N VAL A 163 -17.17 4.60 -18.06
CA VAL A 163 -16.85 4.73 -16.63
C VAL A 163 -15.34 4.89 -16.49
N ASN A 164 -14.90 6.10 -16.19
CA ASN A 164 -13.49 6.33 -15.92
C ASN A 164 -13.12 5.64 -14.59
N ARG A 165 -12.37 4.54 -14.68
CA ARG A 165 -11.95 3.73 -13.53
C ARG A 165 -10.95 4.45 -12.62
N ASN A 166 -10.25 5.46 -13.17
CA ASN A 166 -9.18 6.19 -12.50
C ASN A 166 -9.70 7.35 -11.63
N VAL A 167 -11.02 7.58 -11.55
CA VAL A 167 -11.59 8.63 -10.69
C VAL A 167 -11.82 8.09 -9.30
N LEU A 168 -10.88 8.40 -8.41
CA LEU A 168 -10.93 8.04 -7.00
C LEU A 168 -11.79 9.04 -6.21
N TYR A 169 -12.57 8.54 -5.24
CA TYR A 169 -13.32 9.40 -4.32
C TYR A 169 -12.54 9.72 -3.03
N THR A 170 -11.37 9.10 -2.82
CA THR A 170 -10.49 9.35 -1.67
C THR A 170 -9.05 9.04 -2.01
N CYS A 171 -8.13 9.86 -1.52
CA CYS A 171 -6.67 9.73 -1.64
C CYS A 171 -5.99 10.47 -0.50
N LEU A 172 -4.69 10.24 -0.29
CA LEU A 172 -3.88 11.04 0.61
C LEU A 172 -3.53 12.39 -0.03
N GLY A 173 -3.30 13.41 0.78
CA GLY A 173 -2.93 14.76 0.35
C GLY A 173 -4.10 15.65 -0.07
N SER A 174 -5.30 15.11 -0.32
CA SER A 174 -6.49 15.89 -0.64
C SER A 174 -6.88 16.86 0.49
N SER A 175 -7.76 17.83 0.22
CA SER A 175 -8.27 18.75 1.24
C SER A 175 -9.23 18.10 2.25
N GLN A 176 -9.78 16.94 1.90
CA GLN A 176 -10.71 16.18 2.74
C GLN A 176 -9.97 15.05 3.46
N LEU A 177 -10.44 14.70 4.67
CA LEU A 177 -9.94 13.52 5.37
C LEU A 177 -10.15 12.26 4.53
N PRO A 178 -9.12 11.41 4.37
CA PRO A 178 -9.23 10.20 3.59
C PRO A 178 -10.12 9.18 4.26
N PHE A 179 -10.89 8.45 3.47
CA PHE A 179 -11.59 7.26 3.92
C PHE A 179 -10.60 6.10 4.00
N VAL A 180 -10.22 5.71 5.22
CA VAL A 180 -9.30 4.60 5.48
C VAL A 180 -10.11 3.31 5.63
N GLU A 181 -10.03 2.42 4.66
CA GLU A 181 -10.61 1.07 4.79
C GLU A 181 -9.61 0.14 5.46
N ILE A 182 -10.08 -0.57 6.50
CA ILE A 182 -9.26 -1.53 7.24
C ILE A 182 -9.86 -2.92 7.02
N GLY A 183 -9.05 -3.81 6.47
CA GLY A 183 -9.45 -5.18 6.21
C GLY A 183 -9.73 -6.00 7.47
N VAL A 184 -10.45 -7.10 7.28
CA VAL A 184 -10.64 -8.09 8.34
C VAL A 184 -9.35 -8.87 8.54
N PRO A 185 -8.80 -8.95 9.78
CA PRO A 185 -7.55 -9.64 10.02
C PRO A 185 -7.64 -11.12 9.64
N GLN A 186 -6.56 -11.65 9.07
CA GLN A 186 -6.44 -13.05 8.67
C GLN A 186 -5.34 -13.74 9.46
N SER A 187 -5.63 -14.91 10.02
CA SER A 187 -4.58 -15.75 10.61
C SER A 187 -3.67 -16.26 9.53
N LEU A 188 -2.37 -16.09 9.70
CA LEU A 188 -1.34 -16.55 8.77
C LEU A 188 -1.13 -18.07 8.85
N ARG A 189 -0.84 -18.69 7.71
CA ARG A 189 -0.40 -20.08 7.59
C ARG A 189 0.83 -20.13 6.70
N SER A 190 1.67 -21.14 6.89
CA SER A 190 2.81 -21.39 6.00
C SER A 190 2.36 -21.48 4.55
N GLY A 191 3.08 -20.84 3.64
CA GLY A 191 2.75 -20.74 2.22
C GLY A 191 1.67 -19.70 1.86
N ASP A 192 1.17 -18.92 2.82
CA ASP A 192 0.29 -17.79 2.49
C ASP A 192 1.07 -16.70 1.73
N VAL A 193 0.47 -16.19 0.67
CA VAL A 193 1.05 -15.12 -0.14
C VAL A 193 0.25 -13.83 0.01
N VAL A 194 0.96 -12.75 0.29
CA VAL A 194 0.42 -11.37 0.29
C VAL A 194 1.12 -10.58 -0.78
N MET A 195 0.37 -9.99 -1.72
CA MET A 195 0.92 -9.10 -2.75
C MET A 195 0.25 -7.73 -2.69
N LEU A 196 1.06 -6.68 -2.77
CA LEU A 196 0.64 -5.29 -2.98
C LEU A 196 1.00 -4.89 -4.41
N CYS A 197 0.14 -4.16 -5.11
CA CYS A 197 0.44 -3.63 -6.43
C CYS A 197 -0.28 -2.31 -6.74
N SER A 198 0.32 -1.51 -7.64
CA SER A 198 -0.32 -0.32 -8.22
C SER A 198 -1.31 -0.68 -9.33
N ASP A 199 -2.07 0.31 -9.78
CA ASP A 199 -3.08 0.16 -10.83
C ASP A 199 -2.48 -0.23 -12.19
N GLY A 200 -1.25 0.19 -12.49
CA GLY A 200 -0.56 -0.21 -13.72
C GLY A 200 -0.35 -1.73 -13.86
N LEU A 201 -0.40 -2.49 -12.76
CA LEU A 201 -0.37 -3.95 -12.83
C LEU A 201 -1.77 -4.54 -12.99
N TRP A 202 -2.68 -4.26 -12.05
CA TRP A 202 -3.97 -4.94 -11.99
C TRP A 202 -4.96 -4.48 -13.08
N SER A 203 -4.78 -3.27 -13.63
CA SER A 203 -5.60 -2.81 -14.74
C SER A 203 -5.28 -3.51 -16.07
N GLN A 204 -4.04 -4.00 -16.20
CA GLN A 204 -3.55 -4.67 -17.40
C GLN A 204 -3.69 -6.20 -17.33
N LEU A 205 -3.70 -6.79 -16.13
CA LEU A 205 -3.76 -8.23 -15.96
C LEU A 205 -5.09 -8.68 -15.35
N PRO A 206 -5.77 -9.67 -15.95
CA PRO A 206 -6.92 -10.31 -15.32
C PRO A 206 -6.54 -10.90 -13.94
N GLU A 207 -7.43 -10.77 -12.96
CA GLU A 207 -7.23 -11.31 -11.60
C GLU A 207 -6.84 -12.80 -11.62
N ALA A 208 -7.48 -13.59 -12.48
CA ALA A 208 -7.14 -15.01 -12.66
C ALA A 208 -5.68 -15.24 -13.10
N THR A 209 -5.11 -14.34 -13.91
CA THR A 209 -3.69 -14.42 -14.32
C THR A 209 -2.77 -14.11 -13.14
N ILE A 210 -3.07 -13.08 -12.36
CA ILE A 210 -2.32 -12.72 -11.16
C ILE A 210 -2.31 -13.90 -10.17
N VAL A 211 -3.50 -14.44 -9.85
CA VAL A 211 -3.66 -15.57 -8.93
C VAL A 211 -2.90 -16.80 -9.43
N ARG A 212 -3.01 -17.13 -10.71
CA ARG A 212 -2.32 -18.28 -11.30
C ARG A 212 -0.80 -18.16 -11.18
N LEU A 213 -0.23 -17.00 -11.54
CA LEU A 213 1.23 -16.79 -11.47
C LEU A 213 1.75 -16.86 -10.03
N LEU A 214 1.05 -16.26 -9.07
CA LEU A 214 1.42 -16.34 -7.66
C LEU A 214 1.27 -17.74 -7.05
N SER A 215 0.47 -18.62 -7.68
CA SER A 215 0.21 -19.96 -7.18
C SER A 215 1.11 -21.02 -7.79
N GLU A 216 1.52 -20.84 -9.06
CA GLU A 216 2.26 -21.84 -9.82
C GLU A 216 3.78 -21.59 -9.85
N ARG A 217 4.24 -20.42 -9.42
CA ARG A 217 5.64 -20.00 -9.50
C ARG A 217 6.16 -19.43 -8.19
N VAL A 218 7.46 -19.53 -7.98
CA VAL A 218 8.14 -18.82 -6.89
C VAL A 218 8.08 -17.30 -7.13
N LEU A 219 8.04 -16.51 -6.05
CA LEU A 219 7.85 -15.06 -6.15
C LEU A 219 8.92 -14.35 -6.99
N SER A 220 10.17 -14.86 -6.99
CA SER A 220 11.27 -14.31 -7.80
C SER A 220 11.02 -14.40 -9.31
N ASP A 221 10.19 -15.31 -9.76
CA ASP A 221 9.79 -15.49 -11.16
C ASP A 221 8.42 -14.85 -11.41
N ALA A 222 7.45 -15.09 -10.52
CA ALA A 222 6.07 -14.61 -10.66
C ALA A 222 5.99 -13.09 -10.76
N VAL A 223 6.67 -12.37 -9.84
CA VAL A 223 6.55 -10.91 -9.75
C VAL A 223 7.16 -10.21 -10.97
N PRO A 224 8.39 -10.52 -11.43
CA PRO A 224 8.91 -9.96 -12.66
C PRO A 224 8.07 -10.29 -13.88
N GLU A 225 7.59 -11.55 -14.02
CA GLU A 225 6.76 -11.95 -15.15
C GLU A 225 5.46 -11.16 -15.22
N MET A 226 4.77 -10.96 -14.09
CA MET A 226 3.56 -10.13 -14.02
C MET A 226 3.83 -8.70 -14.47
N VAL A 227 4.89 -8.08 -13.98
CA VAL A 227 5.27 -6.71 -14.34
C VAL A 227 5.59 -6.60 -15.84
N GLU A 228 6.37 -7.52 -16.39
CA GLU A 228 6.69 -7.54 -17.81
C GLU A 228 5.46 -7.83 -18.70
N LEU A 229 4.54 -8.69 -18.27
CA LEU A 229 3.29 -8.92 -18.97
C LEU A 229 2.41 -7.67 -18.97
N ALA A 230 2.28 -6.97 -17.84
CA ALA A 230 1.51 -5.73 -17.75
C ALA A 230 2.07 -4.65 -18.69
N LEU A 231 3.40 -4.46 -18.71
CA LEU A 231 4.05 -3.51 -19.62
C LEU A 231 3.82 -3.83 -21.10
N ARG A 232 3.78 -5.11 -21.46
CA ARG A 232 3.55 -5.53 -22.85
C ARG A 232 2.12 -5.32 -23.34
N GLN A 233 1.12 -5.37 -22.45
CA GLN A 233 -0.28 -5.19 -22.81
C GLN A 233 -0.56 -3.79 -23.36
N ASN A 234 0.15 -2.76 -22.87
CA ASN A 234 0.01 -1.38 -23.33
C ASN A 234 1.38 -0.69 -23.42
N ALA A 235 2.26 -1.21 -24.28
CA ALA A 235 3.65 -0.76 -24.34
C ALA A 235 3.83 0.74 -24.67
N VAL A 236 2.86 1.37 -25.34
CA VAL A 236 2.93 2.78 -25.77
C VAL A 236 2.46 3.74 -24.70
N GLU A 237 1.50 3.33 -23.85
CA GLU A 237 0.85 4.17 -22.83
C GLU A 237 0.87 3.51 -21.45
N SER A 238 1.82 2.58 -21.21
CA SER A 238 1.90 1.87 -19.93
C SER A 238 2.14 2.85 -18.78
N ASP A 239 1.43 2.65 -17.68
CA ASP A 239 1.65 3.36 -16.45
C ASP A 239 2.90 2.89 -15.70
N ASN A 240 3.19 3.49 -14.57
CA ASN A 240 4.10 2.93 -13.59
C ASN A 240 3.55 1.58 -13.13
N VAL A 241 4.38 0.55 -13.10
CA VAL A 241 3.96 -0.81 -12.75
C VAL A 241 4.79 -1.29 -11.57
N THR A 242 4.13 -1.46 -10.44
CA THR A 242 4.80 -1.80 -9.18
C THR A 242 4.09 -2.96 -8.50
N ALA A 243 4.88 -3.94 -8.06
CA ALA A 243 4.42 -5.08 -7.29
C ALA A 243 5.43 -5.46 -6.20
N LEU A 244 4.91 -5.76 -5.01
CA LEU A 244 5.65 -6.28 -3.86
C LEU A 244 4.88 -7.49 -3.34
N ALA A 245 5.50 -8.66 -3.33
CA ALA A 245 4.89 -9.89 -2.85
C ALA A 245 5.74 -10.55 -1.77
N MET A 246 5.07 -11.15 -0.79
CA MET A 246 5.67 -11.85 0.33
C MET A 246 4.97 -13.20 0.52
N GLU A 247 5.76 -14.24 0.76
CA GLU A 247 5.31 -15.56 1.17
C GLU A 247 5.72 -15.82 2.61
N TRP A 248 4.74 -16.22 3.42
CA TRP A 248 4.91 -16.44 4.85
C TRP A 248 5.42 -17.85 5.14
N GLU A 249 6.48 -17.96 5.95
CA GLU A 249 7.10 -19.23 6.34
C GLU A 249 7.43 -20.14 5.15
N ALA A 250 7.91 -19.54 4.02
CA ALA A 250 8.36 -20.30 2.87
C ALA A 250 9.37 -21.36 3.29
N GLU A 251 9.17 -22.60 2.86
CA GLU A 251 10.15 -23.66 3.03
C GLU A 251 11.41 -23.31 2.24
N ALA A 252 12.57 -23.44 2.88
CA ALA A 252 13.85 -23.00 2.35
C ALA A 252 14.42 -23.92 1.23
N GLU A 253 13.57 -24.37 0.30
CA GLU A 253 13.99 -25.30 -0.76
C GLU A 253 14.59 -24.63 -2.02
N HIS A 254 14.58 -23.31 -2.13
CA HIS A 254 15.14 -22.65 -3.30
C HIS A 254 16.18 -21.60 -2.95
N GLU A 255 17.45 -21.91 -3.24
CA GLU A 255 18.63 -21.05 -3.02
C GLU A 255 18.58 -19.67 -3.74
N THR A 256 17.56 -19.39 -4.56
CA THR A 256 17.44 -18.17 -5.37
C THR A 256 16.49 -17.12 -4.79
N THR A 257 15.73 -17.44 -3.74
CA THR A 257 14.82 -16.49 -3.08
C THR A 257 15.55 -15.80 -1.94
N GLN A 258 15.46 -14.49 -1.84
CA GLN A 258 15.96 -13.76 -0.66
C GLN A 258 15.04 -14.09 0.53
N GLY A 259 15.25 -15.26 1.13
CA GLY A 259 14.59 -15.64 2.36
C GLY A 259 15.08 -14.76 3.51
N VAL A 260 14.16 -14.10 4.20
CA VAL A 260 14.45 -13.32 5.40
C VAL A 260 14.05 -14.15 6.62
N SER A 261 15.04 -14.45 7.49
CA SER A 261 14.79 -15.02 8.82
C SER A 261 15.06 -13.96 9.88
N THR A 262 14.09 -13.71 10.74
CA THR A 262 14.25 -12.78 11.87
C THR A 262 14.76 -13.47 13.14
N GLU A 263 15.00 -14.79 13.12
CA GLU A 263 15.42 -15.57 14.30
C GLU A 263 16.79 -15.16 14.85
N GLY A 264 17.68 -14.61 14.00
CA GLY A 264 18.99 -14.08 14.41
C GLY A 264 19.03 -12.59 14.70
N ILE A 265 17.92 -11.87 14.56
CA ILE A 265 17.87 -10.43 14.77
C ILE A 265 17.82 -10.11 16.26
N ARG A 266 18.74 -9.28 16.74
CA ARG A 266 18.73 -8.84 18.14
C ARG A 266 17.52 -7.96 18.43
N PRO A 267 16.96 -8.00 19.66
CA PRO A 267 15.93 -7.05 20.07
C PRO A 267 16.36 -5.61 19.80
N GLY A 268 15.49 -4.81 19.17
CA GLY A 268 15.76 -3.42 18.85
C GLY A 268 16.40 -3.18 17.48
N VAL A 269 16.75 -4.21 16.71
CA VAL A 269 17.20 -4.06 15.32
C VAL A 269 15.98 -3.84 14.42
N PHE A 270 16.07 -2.83 13.57
CA PHE A 270 15.09 -2.47 12.54
C PHE A 270 15.77 -2.51 11.18
N ALA A 271 15.13 -3.11 10.20
CA ALA A 271 15.59 -3.11 8.82
C ALA A 271 14.49 -2.57 7.90
N SER A 272 14.86 -1.79 6.90
CA SER A 272 13.94 -1.13 6.00
C SER A 272 14.52 -1.05 4.59
N THR A 273 13.67 -1.25 3.59
CA THR A 273 13.95 -0.96 2.18
C THR A 273 13.30 0.35 1.72
N PHE A 274 12.53 1.02 2.57
CA PHE A 274 12.01 2.34 2.25
C PHE A 274 13.16 3.32 2.10
N GLN A 275 13.12 4.12 1.02
CA GLN A 275 14.15 5.12 0.78
C GLN A 275 14.20 6.13 1.91
N SER A 276 15.36 6.29 2.53
CA SER A 276 15.62 7.31 3.54
C SER A 276 16.15 8.58 2.86
N GLY A 277 15.52 9.71 3.16
CA GLY A 277 15.93 11.03 2.69
C GLY A 277 15.10 11.54 1.50
N LEU A 278 14.57 12.74 1.66
CA LEU A 278 14.03 13.55 0.58
C LEU A 278 15.20 14.34 -0.01
N PRO A 279 15.36 14.43 -1.36
CA PRO A 279 16.50 15.10 -1.99
C PRO A 279 16.64 16.59 -1.61
N ASP A 280 15.57 17.24 -1.14
CA ASP A 280 15.52 18.68 -0.86
C ASP A 280 14.94 19.06 0.52
N MET A 281 14.68 18.10 1.41
CA MET A 281 14.28 18.41 2.80
C MET A 281 15.41 18.03 3.76
N GLN A 282 15.84 18.98 4.58
CA GLN A 282 16.67 18.70 5.74
C GLN A 282 15.83 17.81 6.69
N MET A 283 16.39 16.68 7.09
CA MET A 283 15.71 15.69 7.97
C MET A 283 15.22 16.28 9.31
N ASP A 284 15.67 17.48 9.66
CA ASP A 284 15.24 18.21 10.85
C ASP A 284 13.75 18.66 10.81
N GLU A 285 13.09 18.64 9.63
CA GLU A 285 11.67 19.00 9.52
C GLU A 285 10.70 17.82 9.66
N LEU A 286 11.20 16.58 9.63
CA LEU A 286 10.48 15.38 10.08
C LEU A 286 10.83 15.07 11.56
N ASP A 287 10.93 16.12 12.34
CA ASP A 287 11.18 16.05 13.78
C ASP A 287 10.15 15.13 14.46
N ASP A 288 10.63 14.24 15.32
CA ASP A 288 9.82 13.37 16.15
C ASP A 288 8.70 14.15 16.87
N ALA A 289 8.97 15.39 17.28
CA ALA A 289 8.00 16.28 17.89
C ALA A 289 6.89 16.74 16.92
N ALA A 290 7.14 16.83 15.62
CA ALA A 290 6.12 17.14 14.62
C ALA A 290 5.21 15.93 14.35
N ILE A 291 5.79 14.74 14.30
CA ILE A 291 5.04 13.49 14.19
C ILE A 291 4.20 13.26 15.45
N GLU A 292 4.75 13.49 16.64
CA GLU A 292 4.01 13.36 17.90
C GLU A 292 2.84 14.35 18.02
N ARG A 293 3.02 15.60 17.59
CA ARG A 293 1.92 16.57 17.54
C ARG A 293 0.79 16.10 16.62
N SER A 294 1.11 15.64 15.41
CA SER A 294 0.11 15.09 14.49
C SER A 294 -0.64 13.90 15.09
N ILE A 295 0.06 13.00 15.77
CA ILE A 295 -0.55 11.84 16.44
C ILE A 295 -1.49 12.31 17.57
N ALA A 296 -1.10 13.31 18.36
CA ALA A 296 -1.92 13.85 19.43
C ALA A 296 -3.21 14.49 18.89
N GLU A 297 -3.12 15.31 17.83
CA GLU A 297 -4.25 15.95 17.17
C GLU A 297 -5.23 14.93 16.57
N ILE A 298 -4.72 13.88 15.91
CA ILE A 298 -5.53 12.78 15.36
C ILE A 298 -6.27 12.03 16.47
N ASN A 299 -5.58 11.69 17.55
CA ASN A 299 -6.19 10.98 18.67
C ASN A 299 -7.29 11.84 19.34
N GLU A 300 -7.10 13.14 19.42
CA GLU A 300 -8.13 14.06 19.93
C GLU A 300 -9.34 14.15 18.98
N ALA A 301 -9.11 14.23 17.65
CA ALA A 301 -10.17 14.23 16.65
C ALA A 301 -10.98 12.92 16.67
N ILE A 302 -10.32 11.78 16.82
CA ILE A 302 -10.98 10.48 16.98
C ILE A 302 -11.84 10.42 18.25
N ARG A 303 -11.32 10.93 19.39
CA ARG A 303 -12.08 11.00 20.65
C ARG A 303 -13.31 11.90 20.53
N ARG A 304 -13.18 13.07 19.90
CA ARG A 304 -14.30 13.99 19.64
C ARG A 304 -15.37 13.39 18.73
N ALA A 305 -14.96 12.62 17.71
CA ALA A 305 -15.88 11.91 16.82
C ALA A 305 -16.61 10.75 17.52
N ALA A 306 -15.94 10.05 18.43
CA ALA A 306 -16.53 8.98 19.23
C ALA A 306 -17.52 9.49 20.30
N ALA A 307 -17.29 10.69 20.83
CA ALA A 307 -18.16 11.32 21.85
C ALA A 307 -19.44 11.94 21.25
N LYS A 308 -19.56 12.04 19.91
CA LYS A 308 -20.77 12.56 19.21
C LYS A 308 -21.71 11.46 18.71
N LYS A 309 -21.43 10.19 19.03
CA LYS A 309 -22.32 9.05 18.85
C LYS A 309 -22.87 8.58 20.20
#